data_92836633ba96f1f6f2ffd060fb16f94f
#
_entry.id   92836633ba96f1f6f2ffd060fb16f94f
#
_cell.length_a   1.000
_cell.length_b   1.000
_cell.length_c   1.000
_cell.angle_alpha   90.00
_cell.angle_beta   90.00
_cell.angle_gamma   90.00
#
_symmetry.space_group_name_H-M   'P 1'
#
loop_
_entity.id
_entity.type
_entity.pdbx_description
1 polymer ?
#
loop_
_entity_poly.entity_id
_entity_poly.type
_entity_poly.pdbx_seq_one_letter_code
_entity_poly.pdbx_strand_id
1 'polypeptide(L)'
;MIKDYSFGKIKIKDKEYENDVEVRWDGEILEWWRDEGHKVKISDLERALEKEPDFIVVGIGSVGKVKVKDEPKKAVLDKDIKLVIDKTPQAIKAYNKLEEADKKVIGLFHLTC
;
A
#
# COMPACT_ATOMS: atom_id res chain seq x y z
N MET A 1 -1.57 13.07 0.97
CA MET A 1 -0.14 13.00 0.72
C MET A 1 0.61 12.45 1.94
N ILE A 2 1.54 11.55 1.72
CA ILE A 2 2.36 10.99 2.79
C ILE A 2 3.56 11.91 2.99
N LYS A 3 3.75 12.43 4.19
CA LYS A 3 4.77 13.44 4.46
C LYS A 3 6.08 12.88 4.95
N ASP A 4 6.06 11.81 5.74
CA ASP A 4 7.28 11.27 6.32
C ASP A 4 7.10 9.81 6.68
N TYR A 5 8.21 9.08 6.70
CA TYR A 5 8.25 7.68 7.08
C TYR A 5 9.57 7.40 7.81
N SER A 6 9.45 6.67 8.91
CA SER A 6 10.58 6.05 9.57
C SER A 6 10.14 4.65 10.01
N PHE A 7 11.08 3.81 10.39
CA PHE A 7 10.76 2.43 10.80
C PHE A 7 9.65 2.42 11.86
N GLY A 8 8.53 1.78 11.54
CA GLY A 8 7.39 1.66 12.44
C GLY A 8 6.45 2.86 12.49
N LYS A 9 6.73 3.92 11.75
CA LYS A 9 5.90 5.14 11.77
C LYS A 9 5.72 5.72 10.38
N ILE A 10 4.52 6.22 10.11
CA ILE A 10 4.23 6.96 8.89
C ILE A 10 3.41 8.20 9.24
N LYS A 11 3.78 9.33 8.65
CA LYS A 11 3.05 10.57 8.83
C LYS A 11 2.27 10.90 7.56
N ILE A 12 0.95 10.99 7.70
CA ILE A 12 0.06 11.29 6.59
C ILE A 12 -0.72 12.52 6.97
N LYS A 13 -0.59 13.60 6.18
CA LYS A 13 -1.11 14.92 6.54
C LYS A 13 -0.53 15.33 7.89
N ASP A 14 -1.35 15.53 8.91
CA ASP A 14 -0.90 15.99 10.22
C ASP A 14 -0.90 14.91 11.28
N LYS A 15 -1.10 13.65 10.89
CA LYS A 15 -1.25 12.55 11.84
C LYS A 15 -0.20 11.48 11.63
N GLU A 16 0.32 10.94 12.72
CA GLU A 16 1.24 9.80 12.71
C GLU A 16 0.48 8.50 12.96
N TYR A 17 0.90 7.45 12.27
CA TYR A 17 0.34 6.11 12.41
C TYR A 17 1.47 5.14 12.71
N GLU A 18 1.23 4.21 13.63
CA GLU A 18 2.24 3.22 14.03
C GLU A 18 1.86 1.79 13.63
N ASN A 19 0.71 1.61 13.00
CA ASN A 19 0.28 0.33 12.45
C ASN A 19 0.30 0.40 10.94
N ASP A 20 0.39 -0.73 10.28
CA ASP A 20 0.33 -0.79 8.82
C ASP A 20 -0.98 -0.15 8.35
N VAL A 21 -0.91 0.55 7.22
CA VAL A 21 -2.03 1.39 6.75
C VAL A 21 -2.38 1.13 5.30
N GLU A 22 -3.66 1.33 5.02
CA GLU A 22 -4.19 1.45 3.67
C GLU A 22 -4.55 2.91 3.45
N VAL A 23 -3.90 3.55 2.49
CA VAL A 23 -4.06 4.98 2.21
C VAL A 23 -4.73 5.12 0.84
N ARG A 24 -5.82 5.86 0.78
CA ARG A 24 -6.63 6.01 -0.44
C ARG A 24 -6.57 7.42 -0.98
N TRP A 25 -6.71 7.54 -2.30
CA TRP A 25 -6.66 8.83 -3.00
C TRP A 25 -7.72 9.83 -2.54
N ASP A 26 -8.84 9.34 -1.99
CA ASP A 26 -9.91 10.21 -1.48
C ASP A 26 -9.66 10.73 -0.06
N GLY A 27 -8.50 10.41 0.51
CA GLY A 27 -8.10 10.86 1.84
C GLY A 27 -8.43 9.88 2.96
N GLU A 28 -9.10 8.77 2.66
CA GLU A 28 -9.41 7.77 3.66
C GLU A 28 -8.16 6.97 4.04
N ILE A 29 -7.97 6.75 5.34
CA ILE A 29 -6.83 6.00 5.87
C ILE A 29 -7.39 4.95 6.82
N LEU A 30 -7.03 3.68 6.55
CA LEU A 30 -7.51 2.53 7.30
C LEU A 30 -6.33 1.70 7.79
N GLU A 31 -6.54 0.92 8.83
CA GLU A 31 -5.53 -0.07 9.23
C GLU A 31 -5.49 -1.17 8.18
N TRP A 32 -4.30 -1.68 7.89
CA TRP A 32 -4.12 -2.77 6.93
C TRP A 32 -3.68 -4.03 7.66
N TRP A 33 -4.55 -5.02 7.68
CA TRP A 33 -4.31 -6.30 8.34
C TRP A 33 -3.99 -7.38 7.32
N ARG A 34 -3.04 -8.24 7.66
CA ARG A 34 -2.71 -9.43 6.88
C ARG A 34 -2.79 -10.64 7.80
N ASP A 35 -3.25 -11.76 7.25
CA ASP A 35 -3.32 -13.02 7.99
C ASP A 35 -1.92 -13.49 8.42
N GLU A 36 -0.94 -13.31 7.55
CA GLU A 36 0.46 -13.62 7.83
C GLU A 36 1.29 -12.36 7.68
N GLY A 37 2.11 -12.06 8.68
CA GLY A 37 2.82 -10.80 8.76
C GLY A 37 3.69 -10.47 7.56
N HIS A 38 4.35 -11.47 6.97
CA HIS A 38 5.29 -11.27 5.87
C HIS A 38 4.81 -11.84 4.54
N LYS A 39 3.51 -12.07 4.38
CA LYS A 39 2.93 -12.56 3.12
C LYS A 39 1.66 -11.78 2.81
N VAL A 40 1.50 -11.41 1.54
CA VAL A 40 0.28 -10.79 1.05
C VAL A 40 -0.49 -11.82 0.25
N LYS A 41 -1.73 -12.08 0.65
CA LYS A 41 -2.66 -12.99 -0.01
C LYS A 41 -3.77 -12.19 -0.67
N ILE A 42 -4.61 -12.86 -1.47
CA ILE A 42 -5.77 -12.21 -2.11
C ILE A 42 -6.67 -11.57 -1.06
N SER A 43 -6.95 -12.27 0.06
CA SER A 43 -7.81 -11.74 1.11
C SER A 43 -7.31 -10.42 1.69
N ASP A 44 -6.01 -10.19 1.67
CA ASP A 44 -5.41 -8.95 2.18
C ASP A 44 -5.61 -7.77 1.24
N LEU A 45 -5.99 -8.03 0.00
CA LEU A 45 -6.21 -7.02 -1.05
C LEU A 45 -7.69 -6.79 -1.37
N GLU A 46 -8.59 -7.63 -0.88
CA GLU A 46 -10.00 -7.59 -1.26
C GLU A 46 -10.64 -6.23 -1.04
N ARG A 47 -10.41 -5.62 0.12
CA ARG A 47 -10.99 -4.33 0.44
C ARG A 47 -10.51 -3.23 -0.53
N ALA A 48 -9.23 -3.27 -0.88
CA ALA A 48 -8.67 -2.33 -1.83
C ALA A 48 -9.22 -2.56 -3.24
N LEU A 49 -9.35 -3.82 -3.64
CA LEU A 49 -9.89 -4.18 -4.96
C LEU A 49 -11.35 -3.74 -5.12
N GLU A 50 -12.14 -3.82 -4.06
CA GLU A 50 -13.53 -3.40 -4.07
C GLU A 50 -13.71 -1.91 -4.36
N LYS A 51 -12.71 -1.10 -4.04
CA LYS A 51 -12.72 0.34 -4.28
C LYS A 51 -12.46 0.69 -5.75
N GLU A 52 -12.07 -0.30 -6.54
CA GLU A 52 -11.79 -0.17 -7.98
C GLU A 52 -10.77 0.94 -8.30
N PRO A 53 -9.56 0.90 -7.69
CA PRO A 53 -8.53 1.88 -8.00
C PRO A 53 -7.92 1.62 -9.39
N ASP A 54 -7.20 2.62 -9.91
CA ASP A 54 -6.41 2.44 -11.12
C ASP A 54 -5.02 1.87 -10.80
N PHE A 55 -4.52 2.14 -9.58
CA PHE A 55 -3.22 1.68 -9.12
C PHE A 55 -3.30 1.17 -7.70
N ILE A 56 -2.57 0.09 -7.43
CA ILE A 56 -2.29 -0.36 -6.06
C ILE A 56 -0.78 -0.30 -5.87
N VAL A 57 -0.34 0.36 -4.82
CA VAL A 57 1.07 0.45 -4.45
C VAL A 57 1.26 -0.30 -3.14
N VAL A 58 2.15 -1.29 -3.14
CA VAL A 58 2.42 -2.08 -1.94
C VAL A 58 3.84 -1.80 -1.46
N GLY A 59 3.94 -1.31 -0.22
CA GLY A 59 5.21 -1.15 0.47
C GLY A 59 5.48 -2.40 1.30
N ILE A 60 6.51 -3.13 0.94
CA ILE A 60 6.81 -4.45 1.50
C ILE A 60 7.76 -4.42 2.70
N GLY A 61 7.89 -3.27 3.33
CA GLY A 61 8.73 -3.10 4.52
C GLY A 61 10.01 -2.33 4.21
N SER A 62 10.69 -1.87 5.26
CA SER A 62 11.92 -1.08 5.11
C SER A 62 13.04 -1.86 4.44
N VAL A 63 13.08 -3.18 4.65
CA VAL A 63 14.08 -4.08 4.04
C VAL A 63 13.44 -5.08 3.07
N GLY A 64 12.14 -4.97 2.82
CA GLY A 64 11.45 -5.78 1.82
C GLY A 64 11.18 -7.23 2.22
N LYS A 65 10.90 -7.49 3.49
CA LYS A 65 10.63 -8.86 3.95
C LYS A 65 9.25 -9.40 3.56
N VAL A 66 8.30 -8.53 3.30
CA VAL A 66 6.95 -8.96 2.91
C VAL A 66 6.99 -9.49 1.49
N LYS A 67 6.38 -10.65 1.28
CA LYS A 67 6.30 -11.26 -0.06
C LYS A 67 4.88 -11.16 -0.58
N VAL A 68 4.75 -10.64 -1.81
CA VAL A 68 3.47 -10.63 -2.51
C VAL A 68 3.45 -11.87 -3.40
N LYS A 69 2.52 -12.78 -3.13
CA LYS A 69 2.42 -14.04 -3.86
C LYS A 69 1.95 -13.81 -5.30
N ASP A 70 2.16 -14.80 -6.17
CA ASP A 70 1.77 -14.71 -7.57
C ASP A 70 0.25 -14.60 -7.75
N GLU A 71 -0.51 -15.34 -6.95
CA GLU A 71 -1.96 -15.34 -7.04
C GLU A 71 -2.57 -13.96 -6.78
N PRO A 72 -2.23 -13.23 -5.70
CA PRO A 72 -2.73 -11.85 -5.54
C PRO A 72 -2.23 -10.91 -6.63
N LYS A 73 -1.00 -11.06 -7.11
CA LYS A 73 -0.52 -10.25 -8.24
C LYS A 73 -1.41 -10.43 -9.46
N LYS A 74 -1.72 -11.67 -9.78
CA LYS A 74 -2.58 -11.99 -10.92
C LYS A 74 -3.99 -11.43 -10.72
N ALA A 75 -4.54 -11.53 -9.51
CA ALA A 75 -5.88 -11.02 -9.22
C ALA A 75 -5.97 -9.50 -9.47
N VAL A 76 -4.94 -8.75 -9.10
CA VAL A 76 -4.87 -7.31 -9.35
C VAL A 76 -4.81 -7.03 -10.85
N LEU A 77 -3.90 -7.70 -11.55
CA LEU A 77 -3.70 -7.48 -12.99
C LEU A 77 -4.93 -7.89 -13.80
N ASP A 78 -5.62 -8.96 -13.41
CA ASP A 78 -6.83 -9.42 -14.10
C ASP A 78 -7.98 -8.40 -14.02
N LYS A 79 -7.91 -7.47 -13.09
CA LYS A 79 -8.90 -6.38 -12.96
C LYS A 79 -8.44 -5.10 -13.69
N ASP A 80 -7.41 -5.17 -14.49
CA ASP A 80 -6.81 -4.03 -15.18
C ASP A 80 -6.29 -2.94 -14.23
N ILE A 81 -5.90 -3.35 -13.02
CA ILE A 81 -5.30 -2.46 -12.03
C ILE A 81 -3.79 -2.59 -12.14
N LYS A 82 -3.09 -1.47 -12.19
CA LYS A 82 -1.64 -1.45 -12.22
C LYS A 82 -1.08 -1.64 -10.81
N LEU A 83 -0.07 -2.49 -10.70
CA LEU A 83 0.50 -2.86 -9.39
C LEU A 83 1.95 -2.41 -9.31
N VAL A 84 2.27 -1.67 -8.24
CA VAL A 84 3.63 -1.26 -7.92
C VAL A 84 4.00 -1.90 -6.59
N ILE A 85 5.09 -2.65 -6.58
CA ILE A 85 5.59 -3.31 -5.38
C ILE A 85 7.03 -2.84 -5.16
N ASP A 86 7.32 -2.29 -4.00
CA ASP A 86 8.67 -1.84 -3.66
C ASP A 86 8.83 -1.78 -2.15
N LYS A 87 10.05 -1.57 -1.70
CA LYS A 87 10.32 -1.28 -0.28
C LYS A 87 9.53 -0.04 0.10
N THR A 88 9.11 0.02 1.37
CA THR A 88 8.18 1.05 1.81
C THR A 88 8.63 2.49 1.49
N PRO A 89 9.89 2.90 1.68
CA PRO A 89 10.28 4.26 1.32
C PRO A 89 10.06 4.60 -0.16
N GLN A 90 10.41 3.67 -1.06
CA GLN A 90 10.21 3.85 -2.49
C GLN A 90 8.74 3.78 -2.88
N ALA A 91 8.01 2.88 -2.24
CA ALA A 91 6.57 2.74 -2.48
C ALA A 91 5.82 4.03 -2.11
N ILE A 92 6.21 4.68 -1.02
CA ILE A 92 5.64 5.96 -0.60
C ILE A 92 5.88 7.04 -1.66
N LYS A 93 7.08 7.09 -2.23
CA LYS A 93 7.39 8.04 -3.29
C LYS A 93 6.51 7.80 -4.52
N ALA A 94 6.34 6.54 -4.90
CA ALA A 94 5.48 6.18 -6.01
C ALA A 94 4.02 6.57 -5.75
N TYR A 95 3.53 6.29 -4.54
CA TYR A 95 2.18 6.68 -4.14
C TYR A 95 1.97 8.19 -4.27
N ASN A 96 2.88 8.96 -3.71
CA ASN A 96 2.75 10.43 -3.73
C ASN A 96 2.74 10.98 -5.16
N LYS A 97 3.57 10.44 -6.05
CA LYS A 97 3.57 10.85 -7.46
C LYS A 97 2.25 10.57 -8.14
N LEU A 98 1.67 9.41 -7.88
CA LEU A 98 0.39 9.03 -8.48
C LEU A 98 -0.76 9.88 -7.92
N GLU A 99 -0.74 10.15 -6.63
CA GLU A 99 -1.75 11.00 -6.01
C GLU A 99 -1.67 12.43 -6.57
N GLU A 100 -0.46 12.98 -6.71
CA GLU A 100 -0.25 14.30 -7.30
C GLU A 100 -0.73 14.38 -8.75
N ALA A 101 -0.69 13.26 -9.46
CA ALA A 101 -1.16 13.16 -10.84
C ALA A 101 -2.67 12.87 -10.93
N ASP A 102 -3.39 12.99 -9.83
CA ASP A 102 -4.83 12.76 -9.74
C ASP A 102 -5.26 11.34 -10.14
N LYS A 103 -4.39 10.37 -9.90
CA LYS A 103 -4.72 8.96 -10.16
C LYS A 103 -5.50 8.38 -8.97
N LYS A 104 -6.37 7.43 -9.26
CA LYS A 104 -7.06 6.68 -8.21
C LYS A 104 -6.12 5.60 -7.68
N VAL A 105 -5.34 5.95 -6.67
CA VAL A 105 -4.29 5.09 -6.11
C VAL A 105 -4.62 4.68 -4.68
N ILE A 106 -4.37 3.41 -4.37
CA ILE A 106 -4.43 2.91 -3.00
C ILE A 106 -3.04 2.42 -2.64
N GLY A 107 -2.52 2.89 -1.52
CA GLY A 107 -1.24 2.42 -0.97
C GLY A 107 -1.47 1.49 0.20
N LEU A 108 -0.75 0.39 0.22
CA LEU A 108 -0.79 -0.60 1.29
C LEU A 108 0.63 -0.70 1.83
N PHE A 109 0.86 -0.15 3.02
CA PHE A 109 2.21 0.02 3.54
C PHE A 109 2.47 -0.79 4.80
N HIS A 110 3.47 -1.66 4.72
CA HIS A 110 4.05 -2.32 5.88
C HIS A 110 5.14 -1.40 6.44
N LEU A 111 5.04 -1.02 7.71
CA LEU A 111 5.89 0.03 8.28
C LEU A 111 7.20 -0.47 8.90
N THR A 112 7.31 -1.75 9.18
CA THR A 112 8.52 -2.34 9.76
C THR A 112 9.32 -3.11 8.71
N CYS A 113 9.93 -4.22 9.05
CA CYS A 113 10.75 -4.95 8.08
C CYS A 113 9.95 -5.69 7.02
#